data_e4c90bfa3bad3b607e0ed729f24c498e
#
_entry.id   e4c90bfa3bad3b607e0ed729f24c498e
#
_cell.length_a   1.000
_cell.length_b   1.000
_cell.length_c   1.000
_cell.angle_alpha   90.00
_cell.angle_beta   90.00
_cell.angle_gamma   90.00
#
_symmetry.space_group_name_H-M   'P 1'
#
loop_
_entity.id
_entity.type
_entity.pdbx_description
1 polymer ?
#
loop_
_entity_poly.entity_id
_entity_poly.type
_entity_poly.pdbx_seq_one_letter_code
_entity_poly.pdbx_strand_id
1 'polypeptide(L)'
;VMREILPDFGITATFVDTANVAEVEAAIKENTKVIYFETPANPTMHVTDIAAVAELKLKYKDIKIIVDNTFAPPPIQYPIKLGADIVVHSITKYINGHGDVIGGVVCGKADDIAVIRSRAMGKITGTPLTPFCAYMAIRGMKTLGLRVRQHCASALALAEYLENSDYIEKVYYPGLASMGKDYDVAVKQMNGLYTGIISFVVKD
;
A
#
# COMPACT_ATOMS: atom_id res chain seq x y z
N VAL A 1 -5.73 10.57 -11.59
CA VAL A 1 -6.48 11.36 -10.61
C VAL A 1 -5.61 12.51 -10.12
N MET A 2 -4.43 12.27 -9.50
CA MET A 2 -3.62 13.31 -8.87
C MET A 2 -3.07 14.37 -9.87
N ARG A 3 -2.81 13.99 -11.12
CA ARG A 3 -2.31 14.91 -12.16
C ARG A 3 -3.42 15.57 -12.97
N GLU A 4 -4.59 14.95 -13.07
CA GLU A 4 -5.62 15.33 -14.04
C GLU A 4 -6.89 15.87 -13.38
N ILE A 5 -7.24 15.38 -12.20
CA ILE A 5 -8.51 15.72 -11.54
C ILE A 5 -8.30 16.65 -10.34
N LEU A 6 -7.36 16.35 -9.45
CA LEU A 6 -7.16 17.16 -8.25
C LEU A 6 -6.79 18.62 -8.51
N PRO A 7 -6.04 18.98 -9.59
CA PRO A 7 -5.80 20.39 -9.94
C PRO A 7 -7.05 21.21 -10.16
N ASP A 8 -8.14 20.61 -10.69
CA ASP A 8 -9.43 21.29 -10.91
C ASP A 8 -10.07 21.74 -9.57
N PHE A 9 -9.66 21.11 -8.46
CA PHE A 9 -10.08 21.46 -7.10
C PHE A 9 -9.02 22.27 -6.34
N GLY A 10 -8.02 22.82 -7.02
CA GLY A 10 -6.94 23.60 -6.41
C GLY A 10 -5.95 22.77 -5.60
N ILE A 11 -5.93 21.44 -5.76
CA ILE A 11 -5.01 20.53 -5.06
C ILE A 11 -3.87 20.17 -6.00
N THR A 12 -2.63 20.50 -5.60
CA THR A 12 -1.43 20.14 -6.34
C THR A 12 -0.73 18.95 -5.74
N ALA A 13 -0.06 18.14 -6.57
CA ALA A 13 0.73 17.00 -6.14
C ALA A 13 2.16 17.06 -6.70
N THR A 14 3.14 16.77 -5.87
CA THR A 14 4.53 16.54 -6.26
C THR A 14 4.79 15.03 -6.18
N PHE A 15 5.37 14.47 -7.25
CA PHE A 15 5.68 13.05 -7.31
C PHE A 15 7.16 12.85 -7.02
N VAL A 16 7.46 11.93 -6.12
CA VAL A 16 8.79 11.61 -5.63
C VAL A 16 8.97 10.11 -5.48
N ASP A 17 10.21 9.65 -5.43
CA ASP A 17 10.51 8.28 -5.00
C ASP A 17 10.37 8.18 -3.48
N THR A 18 9.34 7.51 -3.02
CA THR A 18 9.06 7.37 -1.58
C THR A 18 9.95 6.35 -0.87
N ALA A 19 10.70 5.51 -1.59
CA ALA A 19 11.77 4.70 -1.02
C ALA A 19 12.98 5.54 -0.59
N ASN A 20 13.08 6.78 -1.10
CA ASN A 20 14.07 7.78 -0.69
C ASN A 20 13.44 8.84 0.22
N VAL A 21 13.49 8.64 1.54
CA VAL A 21 12.89 9.55 2.53
C VAL A 21 13.43 10.98 2.44
N ALA A 22 14.69 11.16 2.05
CA ALA A 22 15.29 12.50 1.87
C ALA A 22 14.64 13.24 0.70
N GLU A 23 14.28 12.55 -0.39
CA GLU A 23 13.55 13.13 -1.50
C GLU A 23 12.13 13.51 -1.09
N VAL A 24 11.46 12.64 -0.29
CA VAL A 24 10.16 12.97 0.29
C VAL A 24 10.24 14.24 1.12
N GLU A 25 11.22 14.35 2.02
CA GLU A 25 11.39 15.52 2.89
C GLU A 25 11.68 16.78 2.06
N ALA A 26 12.55 16.71 1.07
CA ALA A 26 12.91 17.85 0.21
C ALA A 26 11.70 18.37 -0.61
N ALA A 27 10.72 17.52 -0.90
CA ALA A 27 9.50 17.89 -1.62
C ALA A 27 8.40 18.51 -0.75
N ILE A 28 8.55 18.50 0.58
CA ILE A 28 7.57 19.09 1.51
C ILE A 28 7.59 20.60 1.40
N LYS A 29 6.42 21.19 1.23
CA LYS A 29 6.17 22.64 1.17
C LYS A 29 5.31 23.06 2.36
N GLU A 30 5.24 24.36 2.62
CA GLU A 30 4.41 24.94 3.68
C GLU A 30 2.93 24.52 3.58
N ASN A 31 2.43 24.40 2.36
CA ASN A 31 1.05 23.98 2.08
C ASN A 31 0.87 22.46 1.94
N THR A 32 1.89 21.65 2.15
CA THR A 32 1.77 20.18 2.11
C THR A 32 0.90 19.69 3.26
N LYS A 33 -0.15 18.93 2.96
CA LYS A 33 -1.08 18.36 3.94
C LYS A 33 -1.07 16.84 3.98
N VAL A 34 -0.66 16.18 2.90
CA VAL A 34 -0.71 14.73 2.78
C VAL A 34 0.56 14.22 2.12
N ILE A 35 1.12 13.17 2.68
CA ILE A 35 2.05 12.27 2.01
C ILE A 35 1.30 10.97 1.75
N TYR A 36 1.14 10.61 0.47
CA TYR A 36 0.42 9.40 0.04
C TYR A 36 1.37 8.50 -0.73
N PHE A 37 1.45 7.23 -0.36
CA PHE A 37 2.23 6.24 -1.10
C PHE A 37 1.64 4.83 -0.98
N GLU A 38 2.01 3.99 -1.94
CA GLU A 38 1.75 2.55 -1.95
C GLU A 38 3.02 1.79 -1.59
N THR A 39 2.93 0.78 -0.74
CA THR A 39 4.09 -0.05 -0.39
C THR A 39 3.68 -1.49 -0.05
N PRO A 40 4.26 -2.53 -0.74
CA PRO A 40 5.13 -2.41 -1.93
C PRO A 40 4.40 -1.81 -3.13
N ALA A 41 5.12 -1.07 -3.97
CA ALA A 41 4.56 -0.36 -5.12
C ALA A 41 4.42 -1.28 -6.34
N ASN A 42 3.28 -1.23 -7.02
CA ASN A 42 3.08 -1.97 -8.26
C ASN A 42 3.42 -1.06 -9.48
N PRO A 43 4.22 -1.48 -10.47
CA PRO A 43 4.80 -2.83 -10.64
C PRO A 43 6.23 -2.97 -10.11
N THR A 44 6.86 -1.93 -9.62
CA THR A 44 8.29 -1.89 -9.29
C THR A 44 8.68 -2.69 -8.05
N MET A 45 7.71 -3.05 -7.21
CA MET A 45 7.88 -3.73 -5.93
C MET A 45 8.80 -2.99 -4.94
N HIS A 46 9.07 -1.69 -5.16
CA HIS A 46 9.79 -0.86 -4.21
C HIS A 46 9.06 -0.77 -2.87
N VAL A 47 9.83 -0.77 -1.79
CA VAL A 47 9.32 -0.76 -0.43
C VAL A 47 9.69 0.55 0.27
N THR A 48 8.67 1.32 0.64
CA THR A 48 8.84 2.54 1.44
C THR A 48 8.91 2.19 2.91
N ASP A 49 9.92 2.69 3.63
CA ASP A 49 10.00 2.60 5.10
C ASP A 49 8.95 3.53 5.72
N ILE A 50 7.83 2.93 6.12
CA ILE A 50 6.68 3.67 6.67
C ILE A 50 7.07 4.42 7.95
N ALA A 51 7.89 3.81 8.81
CA ALA A 51 8.30 4.43 10.06
C ALA A 51 9.20 5.64 9.81
N ALA A 52 10.14 5.53 8.88
CA ALA A 52 11.02 6.63 8.53
C ALA A 52 10.26 7.82 7.91
N VAL A 53 9.26 7.56 7.03
CA VAL A 53 8.36 8.61 6.54
C VAL A 53 7.52 9.20 7.66
N ALA A 54 7.06 8.38 8.61
CA ALA A 54 6.25 8.83 9.75
C ALA A 54 7.03 9.76 10.70
N GLU A 55 8.36 9.60 10.82
CA GLU A 55 9.21 10.48 11.60
C GLU A 55 9.23 11.93 11.08
N LEU A 56 8.94 12.16 9.81
CA LEU A 56 8.82 13.50 9.24
C LEU A 56 7.74 14.34 9.94
N LYS A 57 6.73 13.72 10.53
CA LYS A 57 5.70 14.41 11.33
C LYS A 57 6.24 15.08 12.59
N LEU A 58 7.39 14.66 13.09
CA LEU A 58 8.03 15.33 14.22
C LEU A 58 8.41 16.78 13.86
N LYS A 59 8.79 16.99 12.60
CA LYS A 59 9.15 18.30 12.05
C LYS A 59 7.96 19.01 11.39
N TYR A 60 7.10 18.27 10.72
CA TYR A 60 5.96 18.76 9.93
C TYR A 60 4.64 18.28 10.50
N LYS A 61 4.17 18.92 11.58
CA LYS A 61 3.07 18.44 12.46
C LYS A 61 1.70 18.34 11.79
N ASP A 62 1.46 19.12 10.72
CA ASP A 62 0.14 19.20 10.08
C ASP A 62 -0.03 18.19 8.92
N ILE A 63 0.98 17.38 8.66
CA ILE A 63 0.95 16.42 7.56
C ILE A 63 0.30 15.11 8.01
N LYS A 64 -0.61 14.60 7.19
CA LYS A 64 -1.18 13.25 7.32
C LYS A 64 -0.45 12.28 6.40
N ILE A 65 -0.13 11.11 6.92
CA ILE A 65 0.47 10.02 6.15
C ILE A 65 -0.61 9.00 5.82
N ILE A 66 -0.82 8.78 4.54
CA ILE A 66 -1.79 7.82 3.99
C ILE A 66 -1.02 6.75 3.24
N VAL A 67 -1.23 5.51 3.65
CA VAL A 67 -0.57 4.34 3.03
C VAL A 67 -1.61 3.50 2.31
N ASP A 68 -1.40 3.28 1.02
CA ASP A 68 -2.08 2.21 0.31
C ASP A 68 -1.38 0.88 0.63
N ASN A 69 -2.07 0.06 1.40
CA ASN A 69 -1.57 -1.22 1.89
C ASN A 69 -2.19 -2.42 1.16
N THR A 70 -2.68 -2.19 -0.05
CA THR A 70 -3.42 -3.19 -0.82
C THR A 70 -2.60 -4.46 -1.04
N PHE A 71 -1.32 -4.33 -1.37
CA PHE A 71 -0.46 -5.48 -1.72
C PHE A 71 0.30 -6.08 -0.54
N ALA A 72 0.21 -5.47 0.64
CA ALA A 72 0.71 -6.03 1.89
C ALA A 72 -0.34 -5.99 3.02
N PRO A 73 -1.55 -6.57 2.79
CA PRO A 73 -2.60 -6.53 3.81
C PRO A 73 -2.18 -7.33 5.05
N PRO A 74 -2.86 -7.14 6.21
CA PRO A 74 -2.65 -8.02 7.34
C PRO A 74 -2.78 -9.52 6.94
N PRO A 75 -1.89 -10.40 7.40
CA PRO A 75 -0.90 -10.20 8.45
C PRO A 75 0.49 -9.74 7.98
N ILE A 76 0.65 -9.31 6.72
CA ILE A 76 1.96 -8.91 6.18
C ILE A 76 2.44 -7.64 6.90
N GLN A 77 1.66 -6.55 6.87
CA GLN A 77 2.08 -5.23 7.31
C GLN A 77 0.96 -4.48 8.03
N TYR A 78 1.31 -3.66 9.00
CA TYR A 78 0.38 -2.88 9.82
C TYR A 78 0.78 -1.39 9.86
N PRO A 79 0.48 -0.59 8.81
CA PRO A 79 0.99 0.78 8.69
C PRO A 79 0.63 1.72 9.84
N ILE A 80 -0.54 1.56 10.46
CA ILE A 80 -0.92 2.36 11.66
C ILE A 80 0.07 2.16 12.81
N LYS A 81 0.54 0.92 13.02
CA LYS A 81 1.55 0.63 14.05
C LYS A 81 2.92 1.21 13.74
N LEU A 82 3.17 1.49 12.46
CA LEU A 82 4.39 2.11 11.94
C LEU A 82 4.29 3.64 11.84
N GLY A 83 3.18 4.23 12.28
CA GLY A 83 3.01 5.68 12.36
C GLY A 83 2.19 6.33 11.26
N ALA A 84 1.62 5.57 10.32
CA ALA A 84 0.65 6.10 9.36
C ALA A 84 -0.63 6.58 10.08
N ASP A 85 -1.27 7.61 9.53
CA ASP A 85 -2.53 8.14 10.06
C ASP A 85 -3.73 7.42 9.48
N ILE A 86 -3.66 7.12 8.18
CA ILE A 86 -4.73 6.48 7.41
C ILE A 86 -4.13 5.36 6.56
N VAL A 87 -4.86 4.27 6.48
CA VAL A 87 -4.54 3.14 5.61
C VAL A 87 -5.70 2.90 4.66
N VAL A 88 -5.40 2.76 3.39
CA VAL A 88 -6.38 2.38 2.38
C VAL A 88 -6.07 0.99 1.82
N HIS A 89 -7.11 0.28 1.44
CA HIS A 89 -7.00 -0.98 0.73
C HIS A 89 -8.04 -1.05 -0.38
N SER A 90 -7.62 -1.55 -1.53
CA SER A 90 -8.58 -2.16 -2.46
C SER A 90 -9.05 -3.49 -1.89
N ILE A 91 -10.29 -3.57 -1.42
CA ILE A 91 -10.87 -4.84 -0.98
C ILE A 91 -11.06 -5.82 -2.14
N THR A 92 -11.10 -5.31 -3.36
CA THR A 92 -11.11 -6.06 -4.62
C THR A 92 -10.01 -7.12 -4.69
N LYS A 93 -8.86 -6.86 -4.03
CA LYS A 93 -7.68 -7.72 -4.05
C LYS A 93 -7.75 -8.76 -2.91
N TYR A 94 -6.79 -8.74 -2.01
CA TYR A 94 -6.64 -9.77 -0.98
C TYR A 94 -7.79 -9.84 0.04
N ILE A 95 -8.37 -8.69 0.43
CA ILE A 95 -9.35 -8.65 1.52
C ILE A 95 -10.58 -9.47 1.15
N ASN A 96 -11.19 -9.21 0.01
CA ASN A 96 -12.23 -10.08 -0.51
C ASN A 96 -11.64 -11.39 -1.04
N GLY A 97 -10.65 -11.31 -1.96
CA GLY A 97 -9.80 -12.42 -2.39
C GLY A 97 -10.46 -13.45 -3.32
N HIS A 98 -11.64 -13.14 -3.89
CA HIS A 98 -12.42 -14.07 -4.73
C HIS A 98 -12.73 -13.49 -6.13
N GLY A 99 -12.32 -12.24 -6.41
CA GLY A 99 -12.50 -11.62 -7.73
C GLY A 99 -13.93 -11.24 -8.09
N ASP A 100 -14.83 -11.19 -7.13
CA ASP A 100 -16.29 -11.01 -7.30
C ASP A 100 -16.84 -9.72 -6.67
N VAL A 101 -15.97 -8.89 -6.07
CA VAL A 101 -16.32 -7.59 -5.49
C VAL A 101 -15.30 -6.54 -5.87
N ILE A 102 -15.78 -5.37 -6.28
CA ILE A 102 -14.98 -4.16 -6.44
C ILE A 102 -15.30 -3.22 -5.30
N GLY A 103 -14.27 -2.71 -4.61
CA GLY A 103 -14.46 -1.75 -3.54
C GLY A 103 -13.18 -1.38 -2.82
N GLY A 104 -13.31 -0.45 -1.87
CA GLY A 104 -12.21 0.02 -1.04
C GLY A 104 -12.61 0.10 0.42
N VAL A 105 -11.61 0.11 1.29
CA VAL A 105 -11.76 0.37 2.72
C VAL A 105 -10.71 1.36 3.18
N VAL A 106 -11.13 2.25 4.07
CA VAL A 106 -10.25 3.24 4.72
C VAL A 106 -10.27 2.98 6.20
N CYS A 107 -9.09 2.87 6.79
CA CYS A 107 -8.86 2.64 8.21
C CYS A 107 -8.03 3.80 8.80
N GLY A 108 -8.35 4.25 10.00
CA GLY A 108 -7.64 5.32 10.68
C GLY A 108 -8.25 5.63 12.04
N LYS A 109 -7.86 6.76 12.64
CA LYS A 109 -8.45 7.21 13.89
C LYS A 109 -9.94 7.57 13.69
N ALA A 110 -10.74 7.39 14.73
CA ALA A 110 -12.19 7.60 14.69
C ALA A 110 -12.58 8.97 14.13
N ASP A 111 -11.89 10.03 14.54
CA ASP A 111 -12.19 11.40 14.10
C ASP A 111 -11.91 11.59 12.59
N ASP A 112 -10.78 11.08 12.09
CA ASP A 112 -10.44 11.13 10.66
C ASP A 112 -11.49 10.36 9.83
N ILE A 113 -11.87 9.17 10.29
CA ILE A 113 -12.88 8.34 9.63
C ILE A 113 -14.28 8.99 9.67
N ALA A 114 -14.64 9.63 10.78
CA ALA A 114 -15.90 10.35 10.89
C ALA A 114 -16.00 11.48 9.85
N VAL A 115 -14.92 12.24 9.64
CA VAL A 115 -14.84 13.29 8.62
C VAL A 115 -14.95 12.69 7.21
N ILE A 116 -14.19 11.64 6.90
CA ILE A 116 -14.23 10.96 5.60
C ILE A 116 -15.66 10.45 5.32
N ARG A 117 -16.27 9.78 6.31
CA ARG A 117 -17.60 9.19 6.18
C ARG A 117 -18.69 10.25 5.97
N SER A 118 -18.69 11.32 6.78
CA SER A 118 -19.74 12.32 6.75
C SER A 118 -19.60 13.32 5.59
N ARG A 119 -18.38 13.71 5.25
CA ARG A 119 -18.13 14.73 4.20
C ARG A 119 -17.82 14.10 2.86
N ALA A 120 -16.78 13.26 2.75
CA ALA A 120 -16.36 12.69 1.47
C ALA A 120 -17.42 11.70 0.95
N MET A 121 -17.71 10.65 1.71
CA MET A 121 -18.68 9.65 1.27
C MET A 121 -20.12 10.19 1.28
N GLY A 122 -20.52 10.86 2.34
CA GLY A 122 -21.91 11.28 2.52
C GLY A 122 -22.35 12.47 1.66
N LYS A 123 -21.41 13.38 1.29
CA LYS A 123 -21.77 14.63 0.60
C LYS A 123 -21.12 14.81 -0.77
N ILE A 124 -19.99 14.13 -1.05
CA ILE A 124 -19.25 14.34 -2.30
C ILE A 124 -19.43 13.15 -3.24
N THR A 125 -19.07 11.93 -2.78
CA THR A 125 -19.02 10.77 -3.68
C THR A 125 -20.30 9.94 -3.70
N GLY A 126 -21.02 9.84 -2.59
CA GLY A 126 -22.24 9.03 -2.48
C GLY A 126 -22.01 7.54 -2.78
N THR A 127 -20.80 7.01 -2.58
CA THR A 127 -20.40 5.67 -3.04
C THR A 127 -20.11 4.68 -1.90
N PRO A 128 -21.05 4.44 -0.95
CA PRO A 128 -20.89 3.34 0.00
C PRO A 128 -21.00 1.99 -0.73
N LEU A 129 -20.31 0.97 -0.20
CA LEU A 129 -20.53 -0.40 -0.65
C LEU A 129 -22.01 -0.78 -0.47
N THR A 130 -22.55 -1.53 -1.44
CA THR A 130 -23.87 -2.14 -1.26
C THR A 130 -23.83 -3.16 -0.10
N PRO A 131 -24.94 -3.41 0.58
CA PRO A 131 -24.98 -4.40 1.67
C PRO A 131 -24.50 -5.80 1.24
N PHE A 132 -24.80 -6.19 -0.01
CA PHE A 132 -24.34 -7.48 -0.55
C PHE A 132 -22.83 -7.52 -0.74
N CYS A 133 -22.23 -6.48 -1.33
CA CYS A 133 -20.77 -6.39 -1.49
C CYS A 133 -20.06 -6.33 -0.12
N ALA A 134 -20.62 -5.63 0.85
CA ALA A 134 -20.09 -5.60 2.21
C ALA A 134 -20.13 -6.99 2.88
N TYR A 135 -21.23 -7.73 2.71
CA TYR A 135 -21.34 -9.10 3.17
C TYR A 135 -20.27 -10.01 2.54
N MET A 136 -20.09 -9.94 1.22
CA MET A 136 -19.07 -10.72 0.51
C MET A 136 -17.65 -10.38 0.99
N ALA A 137 -17.34 -9.11 1.18
CA ALA A 137 -16.06 -8.69 1.72
C ALA A 137 -15.80 -9.25 3.13
N ILE A 138 -16.80 -9.15 4.03
CA ILE A 138 -16.71 -9.73 5.39
C ILE A 138 -16.52 -11.25 5.32
N ARG A 139 -17.21 -11.93 4.41
CA ARG A 139 -17.05 -13.36 4.18
C ARG A 139 -15.63 -13.71 3.72
N GLY A 140 -15.08 -12.95 2.74
CA GLY A 140 -13.71 -13.11 2.24
C GLY A 140 -12.65 -12.90 3.33
N MET A 141 -12.87 -11.96 4.24
CA MET A 141 -11.96 -11.67 5.36
C MET A 141 -11.79 -12.88 6.31
N LYS A 142 -12.76 -13.78 6.41
CA LYS A 142 -12.67 -14.95 7.29
C LYS A 142 -11.53 -15.90 6.93
N THR A 143 -11.10 -15.91 5.67
CA THR A 143 -9.97 -16.73 5.19
C THR A 143 -8.75 -15.89 4.80
N LEU A 144 -8.76 -14.58 5.03
CA LEU A 144 -7.70 -13.66 4.61
C LEU A 144 -6.33 -14.14 5.09
N GLY A 145 -6.18 -14.42 6.37
CA GLY A 145 -4.89 -14.81 6.95
C GLY A 145 -4.33 -16.10 6.35
N LEU A 146 -5.17 -17.09 6.06
CA LEU A 146 -4.76 -18.35 5.41
C LEU A 146 -4.32 -18.10 3.97
N ARG A 147 -5.14 -17.38 3.21
CA ARG A 147 -4.87 -17.09 1.80
C ARG A 147 -3.61 -16.24 1.64
N VAL A 148 -3.45 -15.19 2.43
CA VAL A 148 -2.27 -14.31 2.37
C VAL A 148 -0.99 -15.08 2.67
N ARG A 149 -0.97 -15.92 3.70
CA ARG A 149 0.21 -16.76 4.01
C ARG A 149 0.56 -17.69 2.86
N GLN A 150 -0.44 -18.33 2.25
CA GLN A 150 -0.20 -19.22 1.11
C GLN A 150 0.28 -18.43 -0.12
N HIS A 151 -0.30 -17.27 -0.40
CA HIS A 151 0.18 -16.41 -1.49
C HIS A 151 1.64 -16.00 -1.30
N CYS A 152 2.01 -15.57 -0.08
CA CYS A 152 3.40 -15.19 0.21
C CYS A 152 4.35 -16.38 0.04
N ALA A 153 4.00 -17.57 0.55
CA ALA A 153 4.83 -18.76 0.43
C ALA A 153 5.02 -19.17 -1.04
N SER A 154 3.93 -19.17 -1.81
CA SER A 154 3.98 -19.49 -3.25
C SER A 154 4.75 -18.46 -4.05
N ALA A 155 4.57 -17.17 -3.74
CA ALA A 155 5.27 -16.08 -4.41
C ALA A 155 6.79 -16.11 -4.13
N LEU A 156 7.19 -16.36 -2.88
CA LEU A 156 8.60 -16.48 -2.55
C LEU A 156 9.26 -17.62 -3.32
N ALA A 157 8.67 -18.82 -3.27
CA ALA A 157 9.21 -19.98 -4.00
C ALA A 157 9.30 -19.73 -5.51
N LEU A 158 8.28 -19.07 -6.10
CA LEU A 158 8.31 -18.71 -7.50
C LEU A 158 9.35 -17.64 -7.81
N ALA A 159 9.49 -16.62 -6.96
CA ALA A 159 10.47 -15.55 -7.13
C ALA A 159 11.90 -16.10 -7.09
N GLU A 160 12.20 -17.00 -6.15
CA GLU A 160 13.50 -17.71 -6.05
C GLU A 160 13.77 -18.58 -7.28
N TYR A 161 12.76 -19.27 -7.78
CA TYR A 161 12.87 -20.05 -9.03
C TYR A 161 13.14 -19.15 -10.25
N LEU A 162 12.41 -18.04 -10.38
CA LEU A 162 12.59 -17.11 -11.49
C LEU A 162 13.95 -16.41 -11.45
N GLU A 163 14.44 -16.04 -10.25
CA GLU A 163 15.75 -15.40 -10.08
C GLU A 163 16.91 -16.29 -10.57
N ASN A 164 16.75 -17.61 -10.49
CA ASN A 164 17.74 -18.59 -10.96
C ASN A 164 17.49 -19.09 -12.38
N SER A 165 16.52 -18.53 -13.11
CA SER A 165 16.17 -18.94 -14.46
C SER A 165 17.02 -18.26 -15.53
N ASP A 166 17.52 -19.04 -16.49
CA ASP A 166 18.27 -18.51 -17.64
C ASP A 166 17.46 -17.58 -18.54
N TYR A 167 16.15 -17.63 -18.49
CA TYR A 167 15.22 -16.84 -19.30
C TYR A 167 14.83 -15.51 -18.66
N ILE A 168 15.20 -15.27 -17.40
CA ILE A 168 14.82 -14.09 -16.66
C ILE A 168 16.02 -13.17 -16.49
N GLU A 169 15.83 -11.91 -16.85
CA GLU A 169 16.83 -10.86 -16.67
C GLU A 169 16.85 -10.35 -15.23
N LYS A 170 15.67 -10.07 -14.67
CA LYS A 170 15.53 -9.52 -13.33
C LYS A 170 14.20 -9.87 -12.70
N VAL A 171 14.21 -10.14 -11.40
CA VAL A 171 13.02 -10.33 -10.57
C VAL A 171 12.92 -9.21 -9.55
N TYR A 172 11.71 -8.67 -9.37
CA TYR A 172 11.38 -7.67 -8.36
C TYR A 172 10.41 -8.31 -7.37
N TYR A 173 10.89 -8.63 -6.20
CA TYR A 173 10.10 -9.21 -5.12
C TYR A 173 10.69 -8.85 -3.77
N PRO A 174 9.94 -8.21 -2.85
CA PRO A 174 10.49 -7.71 -1.59
C PRO A 174 11.12 -8.75 -0.67
N GLY A 175 10.86 -10.03 -0.90
CA GLY A 175 11.43 -11.14 -0.15
C GLY A 175 12.78 -11.65 -0.68
N LEU A 176 13.32 -11.09 -1.75
CA LEU A 176 14.62 -11.46 -2.31
C LEU A 176 15.72 -10.51 -1.86
N ALA A 177 16.84 -11.04 -1.39
CA ALA A 177 18.00 -10.25 -0.96
C ALA A 177 18.58 -9.38 -2.09
N SER A 178 18.39 -9.77 -3.35
CA SER A 178 18.78 -9.00 -4.54
C SER A 178 18.07 -7.65 -4.67
N MET A 179 16.95 -7.45 -3.95
CA MET A 179 16.27 -6.14 -3.86
C MET A 179 17.03 -5.12 -3.00
N GLY A 180 18.09 -5.53 -2.29
CA GLY A 180 18.94 -4.63 -1.51
C GLY A 180 18.17 -3.87 -0.43
N LYS A 181 18.16 -2.53 -0.50
CA LYS A 181 17.47 -1.69 0.50
C LYS A 181 15.98 -2.00 0.65
N ASP A 182 15.29 -2.34 -0.42
CA ASP A 182 13.87 -2.71 -0.36
C ASP A 182 13.66 -3.98 0.46
N TYR A 183 14.57 -4.97 0.31
CA TYR A 183 14.56 -6.17 1.13
C TYR A 183 14.79 -5.87 2.61
N ASP A 184 15.77 -5.03 2.95
CA ASP A 184 16.07 -4.66 4.34
C ASP A 184 14.86 -4.01 5.01
N VAL A 185 14.18 -3.11 4.30
CA VAL A 185 12.94 -2.48 4.79
C VAL A 185 11.82 -3.50 4.91
N ALA A 186 11.64 -4.38 3.92
CA ALA A 186 10.63 -5.42 3.96
C ALA A 186 10.81 -6.38 5.15
N VAL A 187 12.03 -6.83 5.42
CA VAL A 187 12.36 -7.66 6.59
C VAL A 187 11.97 -6.96 7.89
N LYS A 188 12.22 -5.65 7.99
CA LYS A 188 11.92 -4.85 9.17
C LYS A 188 10.42 -4.70 9.43
N GLN A 189 9.60 -4.54 8.39
CA GLN A 189 8.20 -4.11 8.55
C GLN A 189 7.12 -5.14 8.12
N MET A 190 7.48 -6.21 7.39
CA MET A 190 6.50 -7.12 6.77
C MET A 190 6.34 -8.48 7.49
N ASN A 191 6.70 -8.58 8.76
CA ASN A 191 6.48 -9.77 9.62
C ASN A 191 6.93 -11.12 9.02
N GLY A 192 7.99 -11.14 8.19
CA GLY A 192 8.46 -12.35 7.51
C GLY A 192 7.54 -12.86 6.40
N LEU A 193 6.54 -12.07 6.04
CA LEU A 193 5.66 -12.27 4.89
C LEU A 193 5.86 -11.05 3.98
N TYR A 194 5.93 -11.23 2.66
CA TYR A 194 6.25 -10.09 1.81
C TYR A 194 5.04 -9.64 0.97
N THR A 195 4.68 -10.39 -0.05
CA THR A 195 3.49 -10.14 -0.88
C THR A 195 3.19 -11.37 -1.72
N GLY A 196 2.04 -11.44 -2.34
CA GLY A 196 1.72 -12.46 -3.36
C GLY A 196 1.92 -11.95 -4.79
N ILE A 197 2.62 -10.83 -4.99
CA ILE A 197 2.87 -10.22 -6.30
C ILE A 197 4.37 -10.28 -6.60
N ILE A 198 4.69 -10.64 -7.83
CA ILE A 198 6.05 -10.69 -8.38
C ILE A 198 6.03 -9.90 -9.68
N SER A 199 7.04 -9.08 -9.89
CA SER A 199 7.33 -8.49 -11.20
C SER A 199 8.67 -9.01 -11.70
N PHE A 200 8.80 -9.24 -12.98
CA PHE A 200 10.05 -9.71 -13.57
C PHE A 200 10.20 -9.23 -15.02
N VAL A 201 11.42 -9.23 -15.49
CA VAL A 201 11.80 -8.92 -16.87
C VAL A 201 12.34 -10.19 -17.51
N VAL A 202 11.80 -10.57 -18.68
CA VAL A 202 12.31 -11.69 -19.49
C VAL A 202 13.49 -11.20 -20.34
N LYS A 203 14.44 -12.08 -20.58
CA LYS A 203 15.51 -11.82 -21.57
C LYS A 203 14.95 -11.86 -22.98
N ASP A 204 15.51 -11.03 -23.88
CA ASP A 204 15.23 -11.04 -25.31
C ASP A 204 15.73 -12.34 -25.99
#